data_9ce6132bc59c1fd5e4ed538b52ddaecd
#
_entry.id   9ce6132bc59c1fd5e4ed538b52ddaecd
#
_cell.length_a   1.000
_cell.length_b   1.000
_cell.length_c   1.000
_cell.angle_alpha   90.00
_cell.angle_beta   90.00
_cell.angle_gamma   90.00
#
_symmetry.space_group_name_H-M   'P 1'
#
loop_
_entity.id
_entity.type
_entity.pdbx_description
1 polymer ?
#
loop_
_entity_poly.entity_id
_entity_poly.type
_entity_poly.pdbx_seq_one_letter_code
_entity_poly.pdbx_strand_id
1 'polypeptide(L)'
;MKKIVFKSGKELEIDGITQSGKSLQISIKSSDVKSIIDTFSDAANTAVMRYYVGTDLICGYAGFKKFVSLEYTPDVIASINYEQEDATTESGFAESHVNVCTVHMEKAEEAVMPAGMTDKVTKLENDVSSITSGINEINGILEGE
;
A
#
# COMPACT_ATOMS: atom_id res chain seq x y z
N MET A 1 -14.83 13.55 -10.45
CA MET A 1 -14.48 13.20 -9.06
C MET A 1 -13.71 11.89 -9.07
N LYS A 2 -12.52 11.90 -8.53
CA LYS A 2 -11.66 10.72 -8.47
C LYS A 2 -11.83 10.07 -7.11
N LYS A 3 -12.06 8.77 -7.07
CA LYS A 3 -12.25 8.06 -5.81
C LYS A 3 -11.70 6.64 -5.86
N ILE A 4 -11.41 6.11 -4.69
CA ILE A 4 -11.08 4.70 -4.49
C ILE A 4 -12.21 4.05 -3.73
N VAL A 5 -12.63 2.87 -4.18
CA VAL A 5 -13.52 1.98 -3.44
C VAL A 5 -12.69 0.83 -2.90
N PHE A 6 -12.63 0.72 -1.59
CA PHE A 6 -11.88 -0.33 -0.91
C PHE A 6 -12.64 -1.65 -0.90
N LYS A 7 -11.93 -2.73 -0.64
CA LYS A 7 -12.54 -4.07 -0.54
C LYS A 7 -13.69 -4.11 0.47
N SER A 8 -13.60 -3.34 1.53
CA SER A 8 -14.65 -3.24 2.56
C SER A 8 -15.91 -2.50 2.09
N GLY A 9 -15.86 -1.89 0.91
CA GLY A 9 -16.93 -1.04 0.40
C GLY A 9 -16.80 0.43 0.76
N LYS A 10 -15.82 0.78 1.59
CA LYS A 10 -15.55 2.17 1.94
C LYS A 10 -15.07 2.93 0.70
N GLU A 11 -15.50 4.16 0.57
CA GLU A 11 -15.09 5.04 -0.53
C GLU A 11 -14.26 6.20 0.02
N LEU A 12 -13.26 6.62 -0.76
CA LEU A 12 -12.41 7.75 -0.41
C LEU A 12 -12.14 8.58 -1.66
N GLU A 13 -12.42 9.86 -1.57
CA GLU A 13 -12.06 10.80 -2.64
C GLU A 13 -10.56 11.04 -2.63
N ILE A 14 -9.94 10.99 -3.80
CA ILE A 14 -8.50 11.19 -3.97
C ILE A 14 -8.22 12.23 -5.04
N ASP A 15 -7.01 12.78 -5.02
CA ASP A 15 -6.53 13.71 -6.05
C ASP A 15 -5.84 12.96 -7.19
N GLY A 16 -5.13 11.91 -6.87
CA GLY A 16 -4.43 11.10 -7.85
C GLY A 16 -3.87 9.82 -7.28
N ILE A 17 -3.54 8.89 -8.16
CA ILE A 17 -2.94 7.62 -7.80
C ILE A 17 -1.95 7.20 -8.88
N THR A 18 -0.78 6.75 -8.47
CA THR A 18 0.28 6.33 -9.36
C THR A 18 0.90 5.03 -8.86
N GLN A 19 1.05 4.08 -9.75
CA GLN A 19 1.74 2.82 -9.45
C GLN A 19 3.09 2.80 -10.14
N SER A 20 4.11 2.41 -9.39
CA SER A 20 5.43 2.16 -9.93
C SER A 20 5.92 0.80 -9.43
N GLY A 21 5.81 -0.22 -10.29
CA GLY A 21 6.15 -1.59 -9.90
C GLY A 21 5.31 -2.08 -8.74
N LYS A 22 5.95 -2.38 -7.62
CA LYS A 22 5.30 -2.84 -6.39
C LYS A 22 4.93 -1.69 -5.44
N SER A 23 5.16 -0.46 -5.85
CA SER A 23 4.88 0.72 -5.05
C SER A 23 3.67 1.45 -5.56
N LEU A 24 2.88 2.00 -4.66
CA LEU A 24 1.69 2.77 -4.97
C LEU A 24 1.74 4.08 -4.21
N GLN A 25 1.44 5.17 -4.90
CA GLN A 25 1.39 6.50 -4.32
C GLN A 25 0.02 7.10 -4.55
N ILE A 26 -0.62 7.54 -3.49
CA ILE A 26 -1.97 8.09 -3.52
C ILE A 26 -1.96 9.48 -2.92
N SER A 27 -2.42 10.46 -3.67
CA SER A 27 -2.51 11.85 -3.22
C SER A 27 -3.95 12.19 -2.86
N ILE A 28 -4.14 12.75 -1.66
CA ILE A 28 -5.45 13.05 -1.10
C ILE A 28 -5.45 14.48 -0.60
N LYS A 29 -6.44 15.26 -1.03
CA LYS A 29 -6.62 16.64 -0.56
C LYS A 29 -7.34 16.62 0.77
N SER A 30 -6.60 16.40 1.84
CA SER A 30 -7.16 16.31 3.18
C SER A 30 -6.11 16.66 4.23
N SER A 31 -6.55 17.15 5.37
CA SER A 31 -5.72 17.34 6.55
C SER A 31 -6.00 16.29 7.63
N ASP A 32 -6.91 15.36 7.39
CA ASP A 32 -7.28 14.32 8.33
C ASP A 32 -6.31 13.13 8.23
N VAL A 33 -5.10 13.35 8.72
CA VAL A 33 -4.01 12.39 8.67
C VAL A 33 -4.36 11.09 9.37
N LYS A 34 -4.99 11.18 10.53
CA LYS A 34 -5.32 10.00 11.33
C LYS A 34 -6.30 9.08 10.61
N SER A 35 -7.36 9.64 10.05
CA SER A 35 -8.36 8.87 9.33
C SER A 35 -7.75 8.17 8.11
N ILE A 36 -6.87 8.87 7.41
CA ILE A 36 -6.18 8.32 6.24
C ILE A 36 -5.25 7.18 6.65
N ILE A 37 -4.45 7.36 7.69
CA ILE A 37 -3.57 6.32 8.21
C ILE A 37 -4.39 5.10 8.62
N ASP A 38 -5.46 5.29 9.37
CA ASP A 38 -6.32 4.19 9.83
C ASP A 38 -6.91 3.42 8.65
N THR A 39 -7.34 4.14 7.61
CA THR A 39 -7.92 3.52 6.41
C THR A 39 -6.88 2.68 5.64
N PHE A 40 -5.72 3.23 5.40
CA PHE A 40 -4.68 2.57 4.60
C PHE A 40 -3.83 1.58 5.40
N SER A 41 -3.90 1.61 6.71
CA SER A 41 -3.24 0.61 7.55
C SER A 41 -4.05 -0.67 7.69
N ASP A 42 -5.31 -0.66 7.31
CA ASP A 42 -6.18 -1.83 7.39
C ASP A 42 -6.11 -2.63 6.10
N ALA A 43 -5.49 -3.80 6.16
CA ALA A 43 -5.36 -4.69 5.01
C ALA A 43 -6.71 -5.17 4.48
N ALA A 44 -7.75 -5.18 5.30
CA ALA A 44 -9.10 -5.50 4.85
C ALA A 44 -9.63 -4.45 3.88
N ASN A 45 -9.15 -3.21 3.98
CA ASN A 45 -9.47 -2.17 3.02
C ASN A 45 -8.58 -2.25 1.78
N THR A 46 -7.26 -2.35 1.98
CA THR A 46 -6.27 -2.16 0.91
C THR A 46 -5.99 -3.41 0.09
N ALA A 47 -6.51 -4.55 0.49
CA ALA A 47 -6.32 -5.81 -0.25
C ALA A 47 -6.79 -5.69 -1.70
N VAL A 48 -7.88 -4.98 -1.93
CA VAL A 48 -8.36 -4.65 -3.27
C VAL A 48 -8.89 -3.22 -3.23
N MET A 49 -8.36 -2.40 -4.12
CA MET A 49 -8.79 -1.01 -4.28
C MET A 49 -9.18 -0.80 -5.73
N ARG A 50 -10.34 -0.22 -5.97
CA ARG A 50 -10.80 0.11 -7.31
C ARG A 50 -10.83 1.61 -7.49
N TYR A 51 -10.25 2.06 -8.59
CA TYR A 51 -10.16 3.47 -8.90
C TYR A 51 -11.24 3.87 -9.89
N TYR A 52 -12.03 4.87 -9.49
CA TYR A 52 -13.10 5.43 -10.31
C TYR A 52 -12.86 6.88 -10.62
N VAL A 53 -13.24 7.28 -11.82
CA VAL A 53 -13.39 8.69 -12.20
C VAL A 53 -14.88 8.91 -12.51
N GLY A 54 -15.55 9.65 -11.65
CA GLY A 54 -17.01 9.75 -11.71
C GLY A 54 -17.63 8.40 -11.39
N THR A 55 -18.39 7.86 -12.32
CA THR A 55 -19.01 6.54 -12.21
C THR A 55 -18.26 5.47 -12.99
N ASP A 56 -17.17 5.85 -13.68
CA ASP A 56 -16.43 4.94 -14.53
C ASP A 56 -15.29 4.24 -13.75
N LEU A 57 -15.29 2.94 -13.79
CA LEU A 57 -14.18 2.14 -13.25
C LEU A 57 -13.01 2.22 -14.23
N ILE A 58 -11.90 2.78 -13.75
CA ILE A 58 -10.70 2.96 -14.57
C ILE A 58 -9.76 1.76 -14.43
N CYS A 59 -9.45 1.39 -13.21
CA CYS A 59 -8.57 0.26 -12.93
C CYS A 59 -8.70 -0.20 -11.48
N GLY A 60 -7.96 -1.24 -11.13
CA GLY A 60 -7.91 -1.75 -9.78
C GLY A 60 -6.49 -2.02 -9.33
N TYR A 61 -6.29 -2.01 -8.03
CA TYR A 61 -5.02 -2.30 -7.38
C TYR A 61 -5.27 -3.38 -6.33
N ALA A 62 -4.53 -4.47 -6.43
CA ALA A 62 -4.68 -5.58 -5.52
C ALA A 62 -3.34 -5.94 -4.87
N GLY A 63 -3.38 -6.32 -3.61
CA GLY A 63 -2.19 -6.77 -2.90
C GLY A 63 -1.34 -5.68 -2.27
N PHE A 64 -1.73 -4.41 -2.36
CA PHE A 64 -1.02 -3.30 -1.70
C PHE A 64 -1.42 -3.22 -0.23
N LYS A 65 -1.01 -4.21 0.54
CA LYS A 65 -1.40 -4.36 1.95
C LYS A 65 -0.43 -3.70 2.92
N LYS A 66 0.76 -3.30 2.44
CA LYS A 66 1.78 -2.71 3.28
C LYS A 66 1.71 -1.19 3.22
N PHE A 67 1.34 -0.58 4.33
CA PHE A 67 1.43 0.86 4.51
C PHE A 67 2.89 1.22 4.81
N VAL A 68 3.49 2.06 3.98
CA VAL A 68 4.90 2.45 4.13
C VAL A 68 5.01 3.74 4.90
N SER A 69 4.37 4.79 4.39
CA SER A 69 4.47 6.13 4.98
C SER A 69 3.35 7.02 4.48
N LEU A 70 3.17 8.13 5.20
CA LEU A 70 2.28 9.20 4.79
C LEU A 70 3.05 10.52 4.91
N GLU A 71 3.05 11.29 3.84
CA GLU A 71 3.57 12.63 3.83
C GLU A 71 2.43 13.62 3.89
N TYR A 72 2.50 14.54 4.85
CA TYR A 72 1.56 15.64 4.94
C TYR A 72 2.24 16.91 4.46
N THR A 73 1.69 17.51 3.40
CA THR A 73 2.18 18.77 2.86
C THR A 73 1.08 19.80 2.96
N PRO A 74 1.20 20.76 3.89
CA PRO A 74 0.21 21.82 4.01
C PRO A 74 0.44 22.90 2.95
N ASP A 75 -0.64 23.61 2.65
CA ASP A 75 -0.58 24.84 1.87
C ASP A 75 0.03 24.67 0.47
N VAL A 76 -0.39 23.61 -0.22
CA VAL A 76 0.04 23.34 -1.59
C VAL A 76 -0.83 24.15 -2.55
N ILE A 77 -0.22 24.76 -3.53
CA ILE A 77 -0.96 25.48 -4.58
C ILE A 77 -1.70 24.46 -5.45
N ALA A 78 -3.02 24.47 -5.38
CA ALA A 78 -3.88 23.60 -6.19
C ALA A 78 -4.17 24.21 -7.56
N SER A 79 -4.36 25.51 -7.61
CA SER A 79 -4.64 26.22 -8.85
C SER A 79 -4.28 27.69 -8.71
N ILE A 80 -4.03 28.34 -9.85
CA ILE A 80 -3.76 29.76 -9.92
C ILE A 80 -4.75 30.36 -10.93
N ASN A 81 -5.42 31.43 -10.51
CA ASN A 81 -6.32 32.16 -11.40
C ASN A 81 -5.55 33.35 -12.00
N TYR A 82 -5.05 33.15 -13.21
CA TYR A 82 -4.28 34.20 -13.91
C TYR A 82 -5.12 35.39 -14.40
N GLU A 83 -6.42 35.30 -14.26
CA GLU A 83 -7.32 36.42 -14.59
C GLU A 83 -7.47 37.39 -13.42
N GLN A 84 -7.05 36.99 -12.23
CA GLN A 84 -7.12 37.81 -11.02
C GLN A 84 -5.74 38.06 -10.44
N GLU A 85 -5.29 39.29 -10.49
CA GLU A 85 -4.04 39.68 -9.87
C GLU A 85 -4.19 39.74 -8.35
N ASP A 86 -3.16 39.27 -7.64
CA ASP A 86 -3.09 39.31 -6.18
C ASP A 86 -1.63 39.50 -5.77
N ALA A 87 -1.31 40.69 -5.34
CA ALA A 87 0.06 41.05 -4.96
C ALA A 87 0.51 40.39 -3.65
N THR A 88 -0.38 39.76 -2.92
CA THR A 88 -0.05 39.07 -1.66
C THR A 88 0.45 37.65 -1.88
N THR A 89 0.34 37.11 -3.08
CA THR A 89 0.80 35.76 -3.41
C THR A 89 2.17 35.80 -4.11
N GLU A 90 2.89 34.68 -4.06
CA GLU A 90 4.17 34.56 -4.75
C GLU A 90 4.06 34.63 -6.27
N SER A 91 2.98 34.07 -6.82
CA SER A 91 2.75 34.10 -8.27
C SER A 91 2.29 35.48 -8.77
N GLY A 92 1.80 36.33 -7.87
CA GLY A 92 1.20 37.61 -8.23
C GLY A 92 -0.24 37.49 -8.69
N PHE A 93 -0.83 36.31 -8.62
CA PHE A 93 -2.21 36.02 -9.00
C PHE A 93 -2.96 35.32 -7.88
N ALA A 94 -4.27 35.28 -7.95
CA ALA A 94 -5.09 34.58 -6.97
C ALA A 94 -4.78 33.08 -7.00
N GLU A 95 -4.42 32.54 -5.85
CA GLU A 95 -4.05 31.15 -5.67
C GLU A 95 -5.04 30.40 -4.80
N SER A 96 -5.32 29.17 -5.15
CA SER A 96 -6.08 28.26 -4.29
C SER A 96 -5.10 27.26 -3.66
N HIS A 97 -5.13 27.17 -2.35
CA HIS A 97 -4.23 26.29 -1.60
C HIS A 97 -5.03 25.16 -0.96
N VAL A 98 -4.40 24.00 -0.88
CA VAL A 98 -4.99 22.81 -0.25
C VAL A 98 -3.93 22.10 0.58
N ASN A 99 -4.38 21.33 1.55
CA ASN A 99 -3.50 20.41 2.26
C ASN A 99 -3.53 19.06 1.56
N VAL A 100 -2.38 18.45 1.38
CA VAL A 100 -2.23 17.19 0.67
C VAL A 100 -1.60 16.15 1.56
N CYS A 101 -2.22 14.99 1.63
CA CYS A 101 -1.63 13.79 2.21
C CYS A 101 -1.24 12.85 1.07
N THR A 102 0.01 12.41 1.07
CA THR A 102 0.50 11.44 0.10
C THR A 102 0.78 10.13 0.82
N VAL A 103 0.03 9.10 0.46
CA VAL A 103 0.16 7.77 1.04
C VAL A 103 1.04 6.93 0.15
N HIS A 104 2.03 6.29 0.76
CA HIS A 104 2.91 5.35 0.09
C HIS A 104 2.59 3.93 0.57
N MET A 105 2.23 3.09 -0.38
CA MET A 105 1.91 1.69 -0.15
C MET A 105 2.84 0.80 -0.96
N GLU A 106 3.05 -0.40 -0.50
CA GLU A 106 3.77 -1.41 -1.25
C GLU A 106 2.96 -2.69 -1.28
N LYS A 107 3.17 -3.48 -2.32
CA LYS A 107 2.70 -4.85 -2.29
C LYS A 107 3.40 -5.53 -1.14
N ALA A 108 2.61 -6.08 -0.24
CA ALA A 108 3.16 -6.98 0.73
C ALA A 108 3.92 -8.03 -0.08
N GLU A 109 5.18 -8.19 0.23
CA GLU A 109 5.84 -9.42 -0.08
C GLU A 109 5.04 -10.46 0.64
N GLU A 110 4.15 -10.99 -0.08
CA GLU A 110 3.58 -12.20 0.37
C GLU A 110 4.78 -13.07 0.56
N ALA A 111 4.95 -13.39 1.76
CA ALA A 111 5.53 -14.65 1.99
C ALA A 111 4.89 -15.71 1.08
N VAL A 112 4.26 -15.33 0.08
CA VAL A 112 4.15 -16.04 -1.12
C VAL A 112 5.43 -15.81 -1.85
N MET A 113 6.19 -16.26 -1.24
CA MET A 113 6.96 -17.30 -1.78
C MET A 113 6.07 -18.07 -2.71
N PRO A 114 6.47 -18.07 -3.98
CA PRO A 114 5.88 -18.97 -4.92
C PRO A 114 5.67 -20.29 -4.21
N ALA A 115 4.55 -20.90 -4.40
CA ALA A 115 4.19 -22.15 -3.75
C ALA A 115 5.37 -23.11 -3.59
N GLY A 116 6.32 -23.07 -4.51
CA GLY A 116 7.53 -23.87 -4.43
C GLY A 116 8.51 -23.51 -3.33
N MET A 117 8.51 -22.27 -2.85
CA MET A 117 9.41 -21.88 -1.77
C MET A 117 8.82 -22.17 -0.40
N THR A 118 7.51 -22.10 -0.28
CA THR A 118 6.83 -22.54 0.92
C THR A 118 7.07 -24.05 1.11
N ASP A 119 6.94 -24.80 0.04
CA ASP A 119 7.19 -26.22 0.05
C ASP A 119 8.65 -26.53 0.41
N LYS A 120 9.59 -25.75 -0.09
CA LYS A 120 11.00 -25.91 0.24
C LYS A 120 11.29 -25.63 1.70
N VAL A 121 10.69 -24.61 2.30
CA VAL A 121 10.85 -24.32 3.71
C VAL A 121 10.25 -25.43 4.56
N THR A 122 9.07 -25.87 4.25
CA THR A 122 8.42 -26.98 4.94
C THR A 122 9.23 -28.26 4.78
N LYS A 123 9.71 -28.52 3.59
CA LYS A 123 10.56 -29.67 3.33
C LYS A 123 11.87 -29.60 4.08
N LEU A 124 12.48 -28.43 4.16
CA LEU A 124 13.70 -28.25 4.90
C LEU A 124 13.49 -28.50 6.39
N GLU A 125 12.42 -28.02 6.96
CA GLU A 125 12.05 -28.30 8.34
C GLU A 125 11.79 -29.79 8.54
N ASN A 126 11.10 -30.43 7.64
CA ASN A 126 10.88 -31.86 7.69
C ASN A 126 12.16 -32.63 7.50
N ASP A 127 13.04 -32.19 6.62
CA ASP A 127 14.33 -32.83 6.42
C ASP A 127 15.21 -32.71 7.66
N VAL A 128 15.19 -31.59 8.34
CA VAL A 128 15.91 -31.39 9.59
C VAL A 128 15.32 -32.31 10.66
N SER A 129 14.04 -32.41 10.75
CA SER A 129 13.39 -33.35 11.67
C SER A 129 13.70 -34.80 11.30
N SER A 130 13.69 -35.12 10.03
CA SER A 130 14.04 -36.45 9.54
C SER A 130 15.50 -36.78 9.76
N ILE A 131 16.38 -35.79 9.59
CA ILE A 131 17.81 -35.98 9.88
C ILE A 131 17.99 -36.19 11.37
N THR A 132 17.34 -35.44 12.20
CA THR A 132 17.40 -35.64 13.64
C THR A 132 16.84 -37.00 14.04
N SER A 133 15.71 -37.36 13.49
CA SER A 133 15.17 -38.69 13.71
C SER A 133 16.04 -39.79 13.10
N GLY A 134 16.55 -39.53 11.92
CA GLY A 134 17.47 -40.42 11.26
C GLY A 134 18.81 -40.56 12.00
N ILE A 135 19.30 -39.48 12.56
CA ILE A 135 20.48 -39.51 13.41
C ILE A 135 20.19 -40.28 14.69
N ASN A 136 19.04 -40.07 15.26
CA ASN A 136 18.61 -40.84 16.41
C ASN A 136 18.39 -42.31 16.07
N GLU A 137 17.82 -42.59 14.94
CA GLU A 137 17.68 -43.96 14.45
C GLU A 137 19.01 -44.54 14.06
N ILE A 138 19.86 -43.77 13.43
CA ILE A 138 21.20 -44.17 13.10
C ILE A 138 22.01 -44.28 14.36
N ASN A 139 21.86 -43.39 15.29
CA ASN A 139 22.49 -43.56 16.59
C ASN A 139 21.89 -44.70 17.35
N GLY A 140 20.62 -44.86 17.23
CA GLY A 140 19.94 -46.02 17.72
C GLY A 140 20.38 -47.26 16.98
N ILE A 141 20.51 -47.11 15.72
CA ILE A 141 20.99 -48.14 14.87
C ILE A 141 22.49 -48.30 14.97
N LEU A 142 23.23 -47.21 14.95
CA LEU A 142 24.64 -47.25 15.09
C LEU A 142 25.04 -47.56 16.45
N GLU A 143 24.28 -47.20 17.36
CA GLU A 143 24.51 -47.46 18.70
C GLU A 143 23.86 -48.64 19.15
N GLY A 144 22.99 -48.94 18.52
CA GLY A 144 22.35 -50.04 18.78
C GLY A 144 21.92 -50.58 17.54
N GLU A 145 22.45 -49.89 16.65
CA GLU A 145 21.99 -50.08 15.58
C GLU A 145 21.57 -50.83 15.68
#